data_4beca0452cfea3d005c737b09eb98829
#
_entry.id   4beca0452cfea3d005c737b09eb98829
#
_cell.length_a   1.000
_cell.length_b   1.000
_cell.length_c   1.000
_cell.angle_alpha   90.00
_cell.angle_beta   90.00
_cell.angle_gamma   90.00
#
_symmetry.space_group_name_H-M   'P 1'
#
loop_
_entity.id
_entity.type
_entity.pdbx_description
1 polymer ?
#
loop_
_entity_poly.entity_id
_entity_poly.type
_entity_poly.pdbx_seq_one_letter_code
_entity_poly.pdbx_strand_id
1 'polypeptide(L)'
;MIPLLGTFGTVLIIYGLFRLNRGAFKVTSGIWAPYAWLLIASSRPISNWLSLSEPGGQATAYIDGSPLDRNVLTSLMLIGLVVLAKRQKQSFAILSQNSIIIVYFAYCLISMLWCDYPEVLAKRWIRSLGDIIMILIVITEPHWVDALKWLFTRISFILVPASILLIRFYPSLGRFYSRGGVPEWSGVGTDKNALGMICMLYGAGLLWYGISLYKIGKRNRRQKRELWAIGIVFTMILYLLFVVNSQTALACFLMSDVLVIMTAFRTFRKPVLATLVMGTMIGVCYCVLFLGIGGGALSALGRDASLTGRTEVWKTVIPYATNVWVGAGYENFWVGERMALFTRLLGGLNQAHNGYIEIYLNLGWVGLALLGAMVIAGYAKIIKLVRNNVETAGLRMAFFFICMVYNFTEASFKMQSPVWIFFLWAFMGASYASKTPNNRKKPFTAADPGVDRATLHPSLSTQSI
;
A
#
# COMPACT_ATOMS: atom_id res chain seq x y z
N MET A 1 -12.12 16.97 -29.34
CA MET A 1 -10.74 17.09 -29.81
C MET A 1 -9.74 17.20 -28.64
N ILE A 2 -9.91 18.15 -27.70
CA ILE A 2 -9.00 18.38 -26.55
C ILE A 2 -8.81 17.13 -25.67
N PRO A 3 -9.85 16.37 -25.27
CA PRO A 3 -9.65 15.15 -24.45
C PRO A 3 -8.84 14.07 -25.16
N LEU A 4 -9.03 13.88 -26.47
CA LEU A 4 -8.25 12.92 -27.27
C LEU A 4 -6.77 13.29 -27.34
N LEU A 5 -6.45 14.57 -27.50
CA LEU A 5 -5.07 15.06 -27.47
C LEU A 5 -4.45 14.84 -26.08
N GLY A 6 -5.21 15.09 -25.01
CA GLY A 6 -4.80 14.79 -23.63
C GLY A 6 -4.50 13.31 -23.42
N THR A 7 -5.35 12.44 -23.94
CA THR A 7 -5.15 10.98 -23.87
C THR A 7 -3.87 10.57 -24.63
N PHE A 8 -3.71 11.04 -25.87
CA PHE A 8 -2.52 10.75 -26.65
C PHE A 8 -1.24 11.22 -25.96
N GLY A 9 -1.25 12.47 -25.44
CA GLY A 9 -0.12 13.01 -24.66
C GLY A 9 0.20 12.17 -23.42
N THR A 10 -0.84 11.73 -22.69
CA THR A 10 -0.64 10.88 -21.50
C THR A 10 -0.07 9.51 -21.86
N VAL A 11 -0.55 8.89 -22.95
CA VAL A 11 0.01 7.62 -23.45
C VAL A 11 1.47 7.78 -23.82
N LEU A 12 1.85 8.88 -24.49
CA LEU A 12 3.25 9.18 -24.79
C LEU A 12 4.10 9.37 -23.54
N ILE A 13 3.57 10.06 -22.51
CA ILE A 13 4.25 10.23 -21.22
C ILE A 13 4.47 8.86 -20.57
N ILE A 14 3.43 8.04 -20.47
CA ILE A 14 3.52 6.68 -19.91
C ILE A 14 4.57 5.87 -20.69
N TYR A 15 4.49 5.86 -22.01
CA TYR A 15 5.47 5.18 -22.85
C TYR A 15 6.90 5.68 -22.59
N GLY A 16 7.08 7.01 -22.51
CA GLY A 16 8.37 7.63 -22.21
C GLY A 16 8.93 7.21 -20.86
N LEU A 17 8.10 7.19 -19.81
CA LEU A 17 8.46 6.74 -18.47
C LEU A 17 8.92 5.26 -18.48
N PHE A 18 8.18 4.40 -19.17
CA PHE A 18 8.56 2.99 -19.33
C PHE A 18 9.86 2.84 -20.13
N ARG A 19 10.10 3.68 -21.15
CA ARG A 19 11.36 3.71 -21.90
C ARG A 19 12.55 4.18 -21.06
N LEU A 20 12.36 5.22 -20.24
CA LEU A 20 13.38 5.73 -19.32
C LEU A 20 13.73 4.69 -18.24
N ASN A 21 12.76 3.94 -17.76
CA ASN A 21 12.91 2.90 -16.75
C ASN A 21 13.01 1.49 -17.37
N ARG A 22 13.60 1.32 -18.54
CA ARG A 22 13.96 0.01 -19.10
C ARG A 22 15.11 -0.62 -18.31
N GLY A 23 14.87 -0.81 -17.00
CA GLY A 23 15.75 -1.50 -16.12
C GLY A 23 15.59 -3.01 -16.20
N ALA A 24 16.68 -3.77 -16.17
CA ALA A 24 16.57 -5.20 -15.95
C ALA A 24 16.31 -5.47 -14.47
N PHE A 25 15.07 -5.28 -14.06
CA PHE A 25 14.61 -5.84 -12.80
C PHE A 25 14.57 -7.35 -12.94
N LYS A 26 15.24 -8.04 -12.05
CA LYS A 26 15.22 -9.50 -12.03
C LYS A 26 13.97 -9.97 -11.30
N VAL A 27 12.87 -10.11 -12.03
CA VAL A 27 11.59 -10.57 -11.49
C VAL A 27 11.07 -11.76 -12.27
N THR A 28 10.37 -12.67 -11.59
CA THR A 28 9.70 -13.79 -12.25
C THR A 28 8.33 -13.37 -12.78
N SER A 29 7.73 -14.20 -13.63
CA SER A 29 6.37 -13.95 -14.14
C SER A 29 5.30 -13.93 -13.04
N GLY A 30 5.56 -14.54 -11.88
CA GLY A 30 4.65 -14.53 -10.73
C GLY A 30 4.32 -13.13 -10.20
N ILE A 31 5.17 -12.13 -10.47
CA ILE A 31 4.96 -10.75 -10.00
C ILE A 31 3.75 -10.05 -10.65
N TRP A 32 3.28 -10.56 -11.80
CA TRP A 32 2.13 -9.97 -12.49
C TRP A 32 0.82 -10.10 -11.72
N ALA A 33 0.66 -11.15 -10.89
CA ALA A 33 -0.52 -11.31 -10.05
C ALA A 33 -0.60 -10.20 -8.96
N PRO A 34 0.41 -9.98 -8.09
CA PRO A 34 0.38 -8.85 -7.16
C PRO A 34 0.37 -7.48 -7.86
N TYR A 35 0.94 -7.33 -9.06
CA TYR A 35 0.83 -6.10 -9.82
C TYR A 35 -0.62 -5.78 -10.21
N ALA A 36 -1.34 -6.74 -10.82
CA ALA A 36 -2.74 -6.57 -11.17
C ALA A 36 -3.61 -6.33 -9.92
N TRP A 37 -3.36 -7.10 -8.84
CA TRP A 37 -4.05 -6.93 -7.57
C TRP A 37 -3.89 -5.52 -7.00
N LEU A 38 -2.67 -5.01 -6.94
CA LEU A 38 -2.38 -3.66 -6.44
C LEU A 38 -2.92 -2.56 -7.36
N LEU A 39 -2.93 -2.75 -8.68
CA LEU A 39 -3.57 -1.81 -9.60
C LEU A 39 -5.07 -1.69 -9.34
N ILE A 40 -5.75 -2.82 -9.12
CA ILE A 40 -7.18 -2.85 -8.81
C ILE A 40 -7.41 -2.22 -7.42
N ALA A 41 -6.65 -2.64 -6.41
CA ALA A 41 -6.77 -2.12 -5.04
C ALA A 41 -6.46 -0.61 -4.95
N SER A 42 -5.59 -0.09 -5.80
CA SER A 42 -5.19 1.33 -5.84
C SER A 42 -6.01 2.16 -6.84
N SER A 43 -7.06 1.62 -7.42
CA SER A 43 -7.93 2.36 -8.34
C SER A 43 -9.40 2.04 -8.06
N ARG A 44 -10.26 2.29 -9.03
CA ARG A 44 -11.66 1.86 -8.94
C ARG A 44 -11.78 0.38 -9.27
N PRO A 45 -12.84 -0.30 -8.78
CA PRO A 45 -13.21 -1.63 -9.22
C PRO A 45 -13.32 -1.72 -10.76
N ILE A 46 -13.06 -2.87 -11.33
CA ILE A 46 -13.10 -3.06 -12.78
C ILE A 46 -14.51 -2.82 -13.32
N SER A 47 -15.53 -3.25 -12.58
CA SER A 47 -16.93 -2.99 -12.90
C SER A 47 -17.24 -1.51 -13.07
N ASN A 48 -16.67 -0.65 -12.21
CA ASN A 48 -16.84 0.80 -12.29
C ASN A 48 -16.12 1.40 -13.52
N TRP A 49 -14.97 0.85 -13.90
CA TRP A 49 -14.25 1.30 -15.10
C TRP A 49 -15.00 0.96 -16.39
N LEU A 50 -15.71 -0.15 -16.40
CA LEU A 50 -16.49 -0.61 -17.57
C LEU A 50 -17.93 -0.11 -17.55
N SER A 51 -18.31 0.75 -16.58
CA SER A 51 -19.68 1.26 -16.41
C SER A 51 -20.74 0.16 -16.30
N LEU A 52 -20.34 -1.00 -15.77
CA LEU A 52 -21.21 -2.15 -15.54
C LEU A 52 -21.93 -2.11 -14.18
N SER A 53 -21.76 -1.01 -13.42
CA SER A 53 -22.48 -0.79 -12.17
C SER A 53 -23.81 -0.15 -12.47
N GLU A 54 -24.92 -0.85 -12.17
CA GLU A 54 -26.28 -0.35 -12.30
C GLU A 54 -26.48 0.94 -11.48
N PRO A 55 -27.07 2.01 -12.05
CA PRO A 55 -27.46 3.21 -11.31
C PRO A 55 -28.61 2.83 -10.37
N GLY A 56 -28.35 2.60 -9.11
CA GLY A 56 -29.34 2.24 -8.07
C GLY A 56 -28.98 0.98 -7.31
N GLY A 57 -28.06 0.16 -7.81
CA GLY A 57 -27.63 -1.07 -7.15
C GLY A 57 -26.55 -0.89 -6.06
N GLN A 58 -26.35 0.33 -5.51
CA GLN A 58 -25.27 0.57 -4.55
C GLN A 58 -25.35 -0.28 -3.29
N ALA A 59 -26.55 -0.55 -2.79
CA ALA A 59 -26.71 -1.38 -1.58
C ALA A 59 -26.46 -2.87 -1.85
N THR A 60 -26.98 -3.41 -2.95
CA THR A 60 -26.75 -4.81 -3.37
C THR A 60 -25.31 -5.01 -3.84
N ALA A 61 -24.74 -4.06 -4.58
CA ALA A 61 -23.35 -4.09 -4.99
C ALA A 61 -22.38 -4.02 -3.80
N TYR A 62 -22.76 -3.36 -2.71
CA TYR A 62 -21.96 -3.32 -1.48
C TYR A 62 -21.99 -4.67 -0.73
N ILE A 63 -23.13 -5.39 -0.78
CA ILE A 63 -23.30 -6.70 -0.12
C ILE A 63 -22.65 -7.80 -0.95
N ASP A 64 -23.04 -7.93 -2.22
CA ASP A 64 -22.64 -9.06 -3.07
C ASP A 64 -21.39 -8.80 -3.93
N GLY A 65 -21.07 -7.55 -4.19
CA GLY A 65 -20.03 -7.12 -5.12
C GLY A 65 -20.41 -7.42 -6.59
N SER A 66 -19.66 -6.85 -7.52
CA SER A 66 -19.83 -7.18 -8.94
C SER A 66 -19.34 -8.62 -9.24
N PRO A 67 -20.09 -9.43 -9.97
CA PRO A 67 -19.64 -10.74 -10.43
C PRO A 67 -18.32 -10.68 -11.21
N LEU A 68 -18.13 -9.62 -12.00
CA LEU A 68 -16.89 -9.40 -12.75
C LEU A 68 -15.70 -9.21 -11.81
N ASP A 69 -15.81 -8.30 -10.82
CA ASP A 69 -14.75 -8.04 -9.87
C ASP A 69 -14.41 -9.29 -9.06
N ARG A 70 -15.43 -10.04 -8.63
CA ARG A 70 -15.25 -11.30 -7.93
C ARG A 70 -14.48 -12.33 -8.78
N ASN A 71 -14.88 -12.51 -10.05
CA ASN A 71 -14.24 -13.48 -10.93
C ASN A 71 -12.79 -13.13 -11.22
N VAL A 72 -12.49 -11.85 -11.47
CA VAL A 72 -11.11 -11.39 -11.71
C VAL A 72 -10.25 -11.58 -10.46
N LEU A 73 -10.73 -11.19 -9.28
CA LEU A 73 -9.98 -11.32 -8.03
C LEU A 73 -9.77 -12.80 -7.68
N THR A 74 -10.77 -13.64 -7.86
CA THR A 74 -10.65 -15.10 -7.65
C THR A 74 -9.63 -15.71 -8.61
N SER A 75 -9.65 -15.32 -9.88
CA SER A 75 -8.66 -15.79 -10.87
C SER A 75 -7.24 -15.38 -10.48
N LEU A 76 -7.04 -14.13 -10.02
CA LEU A 76 -5.74 -13.68 -9.53
C LEU A 76 -5.28 -14.46 -8.29
N MET A 77 -6.20 -14.78 -7.38
CA MET A 77 -5.90 -15.61 -6.20
C MET A 77 -5.47 -17.03 -6.60
N LEU A 78 -6.18 -17.66 -7.55
CA LEU A 78 -5.85 -19.00 -8.06
C LEU A 78 -4.46 -19.00 -8.72
N ILE A 79 -4.18 -18.01 -9.58
CA ILE A 79 -2.84 -17.83 -10.16
C ILE A 79 -1.80 -17.67 -9.06
N GLY A 80 -2.10 -16.85 -8.03
CA GLY A 80 -1.23 -16.65 -6.89
C GLY A 80 -0.94 -17.94 -6.12
N LEU A 81 -1.94 -18.77 -5.87
CA LEU A 81 -1.78 -20.08 -5.22
C LEU A 81 -0.90 -21.03 -6.04
N VAL A 82 -1.05 -21.05 -7.38
CA VAL A 82 -0.18 -21.83 -8.26
C VAL A 82 1.30 -21.37 -8.15
N VAL A 83 1.53 -20.05 -8.09
CA VAL A 83 2.89 -19.52 -7.89
C VAL A 83 3.44 -19.93 -6.53
N LEU A 84 2.65 -19.82 -5.46
CA LEU A 84 3.07 -20.17 -4.09
C LEU A 84 3.24 -21.67 -3.89
N ALA A 85 2.51 -22.52 -4.61
CA ALA A 85 2.69 -23.97 -4.57
C ALA A 85 4.14 -24.37 -4.91
N LYS A 86 4.79 -23.64 -5.83
CA LYS A 86 6.22 -23.83 -6.15
C LYS A 86 7.16 -23.26 -5.08
N ARG A 87 6.66 -22.45 -4.14
CA ARG A 87 7.41 -21.73 -3.11
C ARG A 87 6.90 -22.06 -1.69
N GLN A 88 6.21 -23.19 -1.53
CA GLN A 88 5.47 -23.55 -0.30
C GLN A 88 6.34 -23.53 0.97
N LYS A 89 7.57 -24.07 0.92
CA LYS A 89 8.50 -24.09 2.08
C LYS A 89 8.82 -22.68 2.58
N GLN A 90 9.06 -21.75 1.67
CA GLN A 90 9.36 -20.35 2.02
C GLN A 90 8.11 -19.65 2.55
N SER A 91 6.96 -19.83 1.91
CA SER A 91 5.69 -19.25 2.32
C SER A 91 5.28 -19.72 3.72
N PHE A 92 5.40 -21.02 4.00
CA PHE A 92 5.11 -21.57 5.33
C PHE A 92 6.07 -21.03 6.39
N ALA A 93 7.38 -20.95 6.08
CA ALA A 93 8.36 -20.37 6.99
C ALA A 93 8.12 -18.89 7.29
N ILE A 94 7.57 -18.11 6.35
CA ILE A 94 7.19 -16.72 6.58
C ILE A 94 5.95 -16.66 7.47
N LEU A 95 4.91 -17.45 7.17
CA LEU A 95 3.68 -17.48 7.96
C LEU A 95 3.93 -17.92 9.39
N SER A 96 4.72 -18.98 9.63
CA SER A 96 5.05 -19.46 10.98
C SER A 96 5.80 -18.42 11.83
N GLN A 97 6.61 -17.56 11.20
CA GLN A 97 7.29 -16.45 11.89
C GLN A 97 6.36 -15.25 12.16
N ASN A 98 5.14 -15.29 11.64
CA ASN A 98 4.13 -14.23 11.75
C ASN A 98 2.81 -14.78 12.32
N SER A 99 2.89 -15.66 13.32
CA SER A 99 1.73 -16.35 13.92
C SER A 99 0.62 -15.42 14.39
N ILE A 100 0.96 -14.21 14.86
CA ILE A 100 -0.04 -13.23 15.30
C ILE A 100 -0.97 -12.79 14.14
N ILE A 101 -0.47 -12.76 12.90
CA ILE A 101 -1.32 -12.49 11.74
C ILE A 101 -2.29 -13.66 11.53
N ILE A 102 -1.80 -14.89 11.65
CA ILE A 102 -2.64 -16.09 11.52
C ILE A 102 -3.73 -16.08 12.59
N VAL A 103 -3.38 -15.75 13.84
CA VAL A 103 -4.34 -15.64 14.95
C VAL A 103 -5.40 -14.57 14.67
N TYR A 104 -4.98 -13.39 14.17
CA TYR A 104 -5.91 -12.32 13.80
C TYR A 104 -6.90 -12.77 12.71
N PHE A 105 -6.39 -13.35 11.61
CA PHE A 105 -7.24 -13.83 10.51
C PHE A 105 -8.12 -15.04 10.93
N ALA A 106 -7.62 -15.89 11.81
CA ALA A 106 -8.44 -16.98 12.41
C ALA A 106 -9.57 -16.41 13.27
N TYR A 107 -9.30 -15.38 14.09
CA TYR A 107 -10.34 -14.70 14.85
C TYR A 107 -11.37 -14.03 13.93
N CYS A 108 -10.93 -13.39 12.86
CA CYS A 108 -11.85 -12.85 11.83
C CYS A 108 -12.76 -13.94 11.25
N LEU A 109 -12.26 -15.15 11.00
CA LEU A 109 -13.07 -16.27 10.52
C LEU A 109 -14.03 -16.78 11.60
N ILE A 110 -13.53 -16.99 12.82
CA ILE A 110 -14.34 -17.47 13.95
C ILE A 110 -15.49 -16.50 14.25
N SER A 111 -15.33 -15.21 13.97
CA SER A 111 -16.40 -14.23 14.15
C SER A 111 -17.63 -14.46 13.27
N MET A 112 -17.55 -15.41 12.31
CA MET A 112 -18.70 -15.90 11.56
C MET A 112 -19.74 -16.59 12.44
N LEU A 113 -19.35 -17.12 13.60
CA LEU A 113 -20.25 -17.84 14.50
C LEU A 113 -21.31 -16.96 15.19
N TRP A 114 -21.08 -15.64 15.24
CA TRP A 114 -22.01 -14.69 15.89
C TRP A 114 -22.40 -13.51 15.01
N CYS A 115 -21.97 -13.47 13.74
CA CYS A 115 -22.34 -12.38 12.84
C CYS A 115 -23.73 -12.58 12.24
N ASP A 116 -24.38 -11.48 11.86
CA ASP A 116 -25.72 -11.51 11.25
C ASP A 116 -25.73 -12.03 9.81
N TYR A 117 -24.61 -11.83 9.07
CA TYR A 117 -24.50 -12.17 7.64
C TYR A 117 -23.26 -13.03 7.38
N PRO A 118 -23.26 -14.33 7.75
CA PRO A 118 -22.07 -15.19 7.63
C PRO A 118 -21.57 -15.39 6.21
N GLU A 119 -22.46 -15.41 5.23
CA GLU A 119 -22.06 -15.52 3.81
C GLU A 119 -21.29 -14.30 3.32
N VAL A 120 -21.68 -13.10 3.74
CA VAL A 120 -21.00 -11.86 3.41
C VAL A 120 -19.62 -11.85 4.06
N LEU A 121 -19.53 -12.23 5.33
CA LEU A 121 -18.28 -12.36 6.05
C LEU A 121 -17.33 -13.35 5.34
N ALA A 122 -17.82 -14.55 5.00
CA ALA A 122 -17.02 -15.57 4.33
C ALA A 122 -16.43 -15.04 3.01
N LYS A 123 -17.25 -14.40 2.16
CA LYS A 123 -16.80 -13.79 0.89
C LYS A 123 -15.70 -12.73 1.13
N ARG A 124 -15.87 -11.86 2.14
CA ARG A 124 -14.94 -10.79 2.49
C ARG A 124 -13.66 -11.35 3.11
N TRP A 125 -13.77 -12.36 3.96
CA TRP A 125 -12.62 -13.04 4.55
C TRP A 125 -11.76 -13.74 3.49
N ILE A 126 -12.38 -14.49 2.56
CA ILE A 126 -11.67 -15.11 1.43
C ILE A 126 -10.92 -14.03 0.62
N ARG A 127 -11.57 -12.90 0.34
CA ARG A 127 -10.93 -11.79 -0.38
C ARG A 127 -9.73 -11.22 0.38
N SER A 128 -9.80 -11.15 1.71
CA SER A 128 -8.68 -10.67 2.54
C SER A 128 -7.48 -11.64 2.53
N LEU A 129 -7.69 -12.94 2.34
CA LEU A 129 -6.61 -13.89 2.10
C LEU A 129 -5.87 -13.62 0.78
N GLY A 130 -6.54 -13.02 -0.20
CA GLY A 130 -5.90 -12.57 -1.43
C GLY A 130 -4.76 -11.58 -1.17
N ASP A 131 -4.92 -10.65 -0.23
CA ASP A 131 -3.86 -9.72 0.17
C ASP A 131 -2.63 -10.49 0.69
N ILE A 132 -2.84 -11.50 1.54
CA ILE A 132 -1.76 -12.34 2.07
C ILE A 132 -1.05 -13.13 0.96
N ILE A 133 -1.82 -13.72 0.03
CA ILE A 133 -1.27 -14.46 -1.12
C ILE A 133 -0.37 -13.55 -1.94
N MET A 134 -0.84 -12.34 -2.29
CA MET A 134 -0.07 -11.38 -3.09
C MET A 134 1.19 -10.89 -2.37
N ILE A 135 1.10 -10.64 -1.07
CA ILE A 135 2.24 -10.27 -0.23
C ILE A 135 3.28 -11.39 -0.19
N LEU A 136 2.85 -12.64 0.00
CA LEU A 136 3.74 -13.81 0.01
C LEU A 136 4.48 -13.97 -1.33
N ILE A 137 3.80 -13.76 -2.47
CA ILE A 137 4.46 -13.80 -3.78
C ILE A 137 5.60 -12.79 -3.85
N VAL A 138 5.35 -11.55 -3.41
CA VAL A 138 6.36 -10.47 -3.43
C VAL A 138 7.54 -10.80 -2.50
N ILE A 139 7.27 -11.29 -1.28
CA ILE A 139 8.32 -11.59 -0.29
C ILE A 139 9.16 -12.81 -0.71
N THR A 140 8.53 -13.82 -1.32
CA THR A 140 9.22 -15.05 -1.77
C THR A 140 9.89 -14.90 -3.13
N GLU A 141 9.80 -13.72 -3.77
CA GLU A 141 10.50 -13.44 -5.02
C GLU A 141 12.03 -13.56 -4.80
N PRO A 142 12.80 -14.25 -5.65
CA PRO A 142 14.25 -14.40 -5.49
C PRO A 142 14.98 -13.06 -5.36
N HIS A 143 14.51 -12.06 -6.11
CA HIS A 143 15.01 -10.69 -6.06
C HIS A 143 13.90 -9.74 -5.56
N TRP A 144 13.37 -10.00 -4.37
CA TRP A 144 12.21 -9.28 -3.81
C TRP A 144 12.38 -7.76 -3.70
N VAL A 145 13.61 -7.27 -3.54
CA VAL A 145 13.90 -5.81 -3.56
C VAL A 145 13.68 -5.24 -4.96
N ASP A 146 14.12 -5.95 -6.01
CA ASP A 146 13.87 -5.54 -7.40
C ASP A 146 12.38 -5.64 -7.74
N ALA A 147 11.67 -6.63 -7.19
CA ALA A 147 10.23 -6.77 -7.33
C ALA A 147 9.48 -5.57 -6.76
N LEU A 148 9.88 -5.06 -5.58
CA LEU A 148 9.32 -3.84 -5.01
C LEU A 148 9.58 -2.60 -5.89
N LYS A 149 10.83 -2.41 -6.32
CA LYS A 149 11.21 -1.30 -7.22
C LYS A 149 10.39 -1.35 -8.51
N TRP A 150 10.19 -2.56 -9.03
CA TRP A 150 9.39 -2.82 -10.21
C TRP A 150 7.90 -2.47 -9.98
N LEU A 151 7.31 -2.94 -8.87
CA LEU A 151 5.91 -2.66 -8.52
C LEU A 151 5.67 -1.15 -8.34
N PHE A 152 6.49 -0.46 -7.55
CA PHE A 152 6.33 0.98 -7.32
C PHE A 152 6.44 1.78 -8.62
N THR A 153 7.39 1.47 -9.48
CA THR A 153 7.56 2.19 -10.74
C THR A 153 6.42 1.88 -11.71
N ARG A 154 6.06 0.61 -11.90
CA ARG A 154 5.05 0.23 -12.91
C ARG A 154 3.66 0.74 -12.55
N ILE A 155 3.28 0.66 -11.28
CA ILE A 155 1.97 1.13 -10.83
C ILE A 155 1.89 2.66 -10.88
N SER A 156 2.87 3.37 -10.32
CA SER A 156 2.86 4.82 -10.32
C SER A 156 2.97 5.43 -11.72
N PHE A 157 3.71 4.80 -12.66
CA PHE A 157 3.82 5.28 -14.04
C PHE A 157 2.50 5.19 -14.82
N ILE A 158 1.55 4.41 -14.35
CA ILE A 158 0.19 4.33 -14.92
C ILE A 158 -0.76 5.22 -14.13
N LEU A 159 -0.88 4.99 -12.80
CA LEU A 159 -1.92 5.62 -12.00
C LEU A 159 -1.75 7.13 -11.89
N VAL A 160 -0.51 7.63 -11.78
CA VAL A 160 -0.26 9.05 -11.56
C VAL A 160 -0.56 9.89 -12.81
N PRO A 161 -0.02 9.60 -14.01
CA PRO A 161 -0.38 10.32 -15.23
C PRO A 161 -1.86 10.14 -15.60
N ALA A 162 -2.43 8.94 -15.42
CA ALA A 162 -3.85 8.68 -15.66
C ALA A 162 -4.75 9.54 -14.75
N SER A 163 -4.37 9.74 -13.47
CA SER A 163 -5.12 10.62 -12.57
C SER A 163 -5.13 12.06 -13.06
N ILE A 164 -4.00 12.58 -13.53
CA ILE A 164 -3.92 13.93 -14.12
C ILE A 164 -4.78 14.03 -15.38
N LEU A 165 -4.71 13.02 -16.25
CA LEU A 165 -5.56 12.95 -17.44
C LEU A 165 -7.04 13.05 -17.09
N LEU A 166 -7.52 12.21 -16.16
CA LEU A 166 -8.92 12.17 -15.76
C LEU A 166 -9.37 13.50 -15.15
N ILE A 167 -8.57 14.06 -14.24
CA ILE A 167 -8.90 15.33 -13.58
C ILE A 167 -9.01 16.49 -14.60
N ARG A 168 -8.11 16.54 -15.57
CA ARG A 168 -8.02 17.69 -16.49
C ARG A 168 -8.89 17.56 -17.72
N PHE A 169 -8.98 16.36 -18.29
CA PHE A 169 -9.61 16.14 -19.59
C PHE A 169 -10.91 15.35 -19.55
N TYR A 170 -11.18 14.63 -18.45
CA TYR A 170 -12.39 13.83 -18.25
C TYR A 170 -13.03 14.11 -16.88
N PRO A 171 -13.59 15.35 -16.69
CA PRO A 171 -14.11 15.77 -15.38
C PRO A 171 -15.18 14.83 -14.80
N SER A 172 -16.05 14.26 -15.64
CA SER A 172 -17.08 13.29 -15.24
C SER A 172 -16.51 12.03 -14.60
N LEU A 173 -15.28 11.65 -14.95
CA LEU A 173 -14.58 10.49 -14.42
C LEU A 173 -13.57 10.88 -13.34
N GLY A 174 -12.91 12.02 -13.46
CA GLY A 174 -11.79 12.43 -12.59
C GLY A 174 -12.20 13.29 -11.41
N ARG A 175 -13.47 13.69 -11.30
CA ARG A 175 -13.98 14.53 -10.24
C ARG A 175 -15.17 13.86 -9.55
N PHE A 176 -15.24 14.04 -8.25
CA PHE A 176 -16.36 13.64 -7.41
C PHE A 176 -16.99 14.93 -6.85
N TYR A 177 -18.29 14.94 -6.66
CA TYR A 177 -18.98 16.08 -6.05
C TYR A 177 -19.40 15.69 -4.64
N SER A 178 -18.91 16.45 -3.65
CA SER A 178 -19.34 16.30 -2.27
C SER A 178 -20.81 16.69 -2.11
N ARG A 179 -21.40 16.37 -0.95
CA ARG A 179 -22.82 16.71 -0.65
C ARG A 179 -23.16 18.20 -0.80
N GLY A 180 -22.18 19.09 -0.65
CA GLY A 180 -22.33 20.53 -0.86
C GLY A 180 -22.16 20.97 -2.32
N GLY A 181 -22.06 20.04 -3.28
CA GLY A 181 -21.82 20.36 -4.70
C GLY A 181 -20.40 20.85 -5.00
N VAL A 182 -19.50 20.80 -4.02
CA VAL A 182 -18.09 21.20 -4.19
C VAL A 182 -17.35 20.11 -4.95
N PRO A 183 -16.67 20.43 -6.07
CA PRO A 183 -15.91 19.46 -6.82
C PRO A 183 -14.68 18.99 -6.04
N GLU A 184 -14.51 17.68 -5.93
CA GLU A 184 -13.34 17.02 -5.35
C GLU A 184 -12.62 16.21 -6.41
N TRP A 185 -11.30 16.18 -6.33
CA TRP A 185 -10.45 15.54 -7.33
C TRP A 185 -10.17 14.09 -6.95
N SER A 186 -10.76 13.15 -7.67
CA SER A 186 -10.62 11.70 -7.40
C SER A 186 -9.62 11.00 -8.32
N GLY A 187 -9.35 11.56 -9.51
CA GLY A 187 -8.46 10.93 -10.48
C GLY A 187 -8.87 9.49 -10.80
N VAL A 188 -7.95 8.54 -10.63
CA VAL A 188 -8.23 7.10 -10.78
C VAL A 188 -8.90 6.49 -9.55
N GLY A 189 -8.89 7.18 -8.40
CA GLY A 189 -9.55 6.73 -7.17
C GLY A 189 -11.05 6.94 -7.18
N THR A 190 -11.73 6.44 -6.15
CA THR A 190 -13.17 6.61 -5.92
C THR A 190 -13.51 8.01 -5.40
N ASP A 191 -12.61 8.57 -4.61
CA ASP A 191 -12.75 9.87 -3.94
C ASP A 191 -11.36 10.54 -3.76
N LYS A 192 -11.34 11.75 -3.19
CA LYS A 192 -10.09 12.49 -2.96
C LYS A 192 -9.11 11.78 -2.02
N ASN A 193 -9.62 11.09 -1.00
CA ASN A 193 -8.77 10.41 -0.02
C ASN A 193 -8.11 9.18 -0.63
N ALA A 194 -8.81 8.46 -1.52
CA ALA A 194 -8.25 7.36 -2.29
C ALA A 194 -7.11 7.84 -3.20
N LEU A 195 -7.26 8.99 -3.88
CA LEU A 195 -6.19 9.56 -4.69
C LEU A 195 -5.00 10.02 -3.82
N GLY A 196 -5.27 10.67 -2.68
CA GLY A 196 -4.25 11.05 -1.70
C GLY A 196 -3.48 9.84 -1.18
N MET A 197 -4.18 8.73 -0.90
CA MET A 197 -3.60 7.46 -0.48
C MET A 197 -2.63 6.89 -1.54
N ILE A 198 -3.00 6.90 -2.81
CA ILE A 198 -2.13 6.49 -3.92
C ILE A 198 -0.86 7.35 -3.92
N CYS A 199 -1.00 8.67 -3.84
CA CYS A 199 0.12 9.60 -3.86
C CYS A 199 1.09 9.35 -2.71
N MET A 200 0.60 9.19 -1.46
CA MET A 200 1.48 8.98 -0.31
C MET A 200 2.20 7.63 -0.31
N LEU A 201 1.52 6.55 -0.70
CA LEU A 201 2.10 5.21 -0.68
C LEU A 201 3.15 5.03 -1.78
N TYR A 202 2.79 5.37 -3.01
CA TYR A 202 3.69 5.21 -4.15
C TYR A 202 4.77 6.29 -4.16
N GLY A 203 4.49 7.49 -3.64
CA GLY A 203 5.48 8.54 -3.44
C GLY A 203 6.60 8.11 -2.49
N ALA A 204 6.27 7.59 -1.31
CA ALA A 204 7.24 7.05 -0.35
C ALA A 204 8.07 5.89 -0.96
N GLY A 205 7.43 5.01 -1.73
CA GLY A 205 8.12 3.94 -2.46
C GLY A 205 9.10 4.45 -3.53
N LEU A 206 8.70 5.45 -4.31
CA LEU A 206 9.55 6.08 -5.33
C LEU A 206 10.70 6.86 -4.70
N LEU A 207 10.46 7.59 -3.60
CA LEU A 207 11.52 8.29 -2.88
C LEU A 207 12.57 7.31 -2.34
N TRP A 208 12.12 6.22 -1.71
CA TRP A 208 13.03 5.17 -1.25
C TRP A 208 13.88 4.61 -2.40
N TYR A 209 13.27 4.33 -3.55
CA TYR A 209 14.00 3.86 -4.72
C TYR A 209 14.97 4.92 -5.26
N GLY A 210 14.54 6.18 -5.36
CA GLY A 210 15.39 7.30 -5.77
C GLY A 210 16.62 7.46 -4.87
N ILE A 211 16.44 7.40 -3.55
CA ILE A 211 17.54 7.43 -2.57
C ILE A 211 18.48 6.22 -2.76
N SER A 212 17.95 5.03 -3.03
CA SER A 212 18.78 3.85 -3.27
C SER A 212 19.67 4.01 -4.50
N LEU A 213 19.15 4.64 -5.57
CA LEU A 213 19.92 4.98 -6.76
C LEU A 213 20.93 6.11 -6.50
N TYR A 214 20.54 7.10 -5.69
CA TYR A 214 21.42 8.22 -5.36
C TYR A 214 22.66 7.77 -4.60
N LYS A 215 22.56 6.80 -3.71
CA LYS A 215 23.67 6.24 -2.92
C LYS A 215 24.71 5.46 -3.73
N ILE A 216 24.46 5.12 -5.00
CA ILE A 216 25.41 4.34 -5.82
C ILE A 216 26.65 5.16 -6.23
N GLY A 217 26.68 6.47 -6.02
CA GLY A 217 27.81 7.32 -6.38
C GLY A 217 27.93 7.51 -7.90
N LYS A 218 28.91 6.89 -8.55
CA LYS A 218 29.05 6.94 -10.03
C LYS A 218 27.91 6.16 -10.69
N ARG A 219 26.92 6.90 -11.21
CA ARG A 219 25.74 6.35 -11.89
C ARG A 219 26.00 6.20 -13.38
N ASN A 220 25.67 5.04 -13.94
CA ASN A 220 25.67 4.81 -15.38
C ASN A 220 24.50 5.54 -16.07
N ARG A 221 24.50 5.61 -17.41
CA ARG A 221 23.46 6.29 -18.21
C ARG A 221 22.04 5.76 -17.91
N ARG A 222 21.92 4.46 -17.62
CA ARG A 222 20.66 3.82 -17.29
C ARG A 222 20.11 4.33 -15.95
N GLN A 223 20.93 4.29 -14.88
CA GLN A 223 20.54 4.75 -13.54
C GLN A 223 20.16 6.23 -13.50
N LYS A 224 20.85 7.06 -14.32
CA LYS A 224 20.45 8.47 -14.50
C LYS A 224 19.06 8.59 -15.13
N ARG A 225 18.75 7.80 -16.18
CA ARG A 225 17.41 7.80 -16.80
C ARG A 225 16.33 7.31 -15.83
N GLU A 226 16.60 6.27 -15.05
CA GLU A 226 15.69 5.79 -13.99
C GLU A 226 15.40 6.89 -12.97
N LEU A 227 16.44 7.61 -12.53
CA LEU A 227 16.28 8.73 -11.59
C LEU A 227 15.44 9.87 -12.19
N TRP A 228 15.62 10.19 -13.46
CA TRP A 228 14.78 11.16 -14.17
C TRP A 228 13.33 10.72 -14.23
N ALA A 229 13.05 9.46 -14.57
CA ALA A 229 11.68 8.94 -14.59
C ALA A 229 11.01 9.02 -13.22
N ILE A 230 11.74 8.65 -12.16
CA ILE A 230 11.25 8.78 -10.77
C ILE A 230 10.98 10.25 -10.43
N GLY A 231 11.90 11.17 -10.76
CA GLY A 231 11.76 12.60 -10.50
C GLY A 231 10.52 13.21 -11.18
N ILE A 232 10.26 12.86 -12.45
CA ILE A 232 9.09 13.30 -13.20
C ILE A 232 7.80 12.86 -12.48
N VAL A 233 7.68 11.57 -12.16
CA VAL A 233 6.47 11.05 -11.50
C VAL A 233 6.34 11.60 -10.08
N PHE A 234 7.44 11.77 -9.36
CA PHE A 234 7.42 12.38 -8.03
C PHE A 234 6.91 13.83 -8.06
N THR A 235 7.32 14.63 -9.06
CA THR A 235 6.77 15.97 -9.30
C THR A 235 5.28 15.93 -9.61
N MET A 236 4.82 14.96 -10.42
CA MET A 236 3.39 14.77 -10.67
C MET A 236 2.63 14.40 -9.38
N ILE A 237 3.22 13.59 -8.50
CA ILE A 237 2.63 13.25 -7.19
C ILE A 237 2.50 14.50 -6.31
N LEU A 238 3.52 15.35 -6.25
CA LEU A 238 3.45 16.61 -5.50
C LEU A 238 2.35 17.53 -6.04
N TYR A 239 2.22 17.62 -7.36
CA TYR A 239 1.11 18.35 -7.99
C TYR A 239 -0.25 17.77 -7.60
N LEU A 240 -0.42 16.44 -7.66
CA LEU A 240 -1.68 15.78 -7.27
C LEU A 240 -1.99 16.00 -5.79
N LEU A 241 -1.03 15.88 -4.88
CA LEU A 241 -1.23 16.14 -3.44
C LEU A 241 -1.69 17.57 -3.18
N PHE A 242 -1.13 18.53 -3.92
CA PHE A 242 -1.58 19.93 -3.85
C PHE A 242 -3.02 20.08 -4.31
N VAL A 243 -3.39 19.50 -5.46
CA VAL A 243 -4.72 19.59 -6.04
C VAL A 243 -5.79 18.86 -5.22
N VAL A 244 -5.46 17.66 -4.72
CA VAL A 244 -6.38 16.80 -3.94
C VAL A 244 -6.77 17.43 -2.61
N ASN A 245 -5.89 18.24 -2.04
CA ASN A 245 -6.11 18.94 -0.76
C ASN A 245 -6.53 18.01 0.40
N SER A 246 -6.01 16.75 0.43
CA SER A 246 -6.21 15.82 1.55
C SER A 246 -5.13 16.05 2.60
N GLN A 247 -5.51 16.64 3.73
CA GLN A 247 -4.56 16.99 4.81
C GLN A 247 -3.90 15.74 5.40
N THR A 248 -4.66 14.69 5.66
CA THR A 248 -4.12 13.45 6.20
C THR A 248 -3.13 12.80 5.24
N ALA A 249 -3.45 12.73 3.94
CA ALA A 249 -2.55 12.15 2.96
C ALA A 249 -1.26 12.96 2.82
N LEU A 250 -1.35 14.31 2.83
CA LEU A 250 -0.19 15.18 2.77
C LEU A 250 0.69 15.03 4.03
N ALA A 251 0.10 15.04 5.22
CA ALA A 251 0.83 14.86 6.47
C ALA A 251 1.53 13.49 6.51
N CYS A 252 0.82 12.40 6.17
CA CYS A 252 1.38 11.07 6.09
C CYS A 252 2.52 10.99 5.05
N PHE A 253 2.35 11.62 3.88
CA PHE A 253 3.38 11.69 2.84
C PHE A 253 4.65 12.36 3.37
N LEU A 254 4.54 13.61 3.84
CA LEU A 254 5.70 14.37 4.30
C LEU A 254 6.45 13.67 5.45
N MET A 255 5.71 13.17 6.44
CA MET A 255 6.32 12.51 7.60
C MET A 255 6.91 11.14 7.25
N SER A 256 6.26 10.37 6.40
CA SER A 256 6.82 9.10 5.92
C SER A 256 8.07 9.30 5.08
N ASP A 257 8.11 10.34 4.25
CA ASP A 257 9.28 10.69 3.44
C ASP A 257 10.45 11.14 4.32
N VAL A 258 10.18 11.90 5.39
CA VAL A 258 11.20 12.21 6.41
C VAL A 258 11.76 10.94 7.03
N LEU A 259 10.92 9.95 7.39
CA LEU A 259 11.39 8.67 7.94
C LEU A 259 12.25 7.89 6.94
N VAL A 260 11.87 7.86 5.66
CA VAL A 260 12.68 7.25 4.58
C VAL A 260 14.03 7.93 4.45
N ILE A 261 14.07 9.27 4.46
CA ILE A 261 15.30 10.06 4.36
C ILE A 261 16.17 9.86 5.60
N MET A 262 15.61 10.01 6.80
CA MET A 262 16.35 9.91 8.07
C MET A 262 17.02 8.54 8.22
N THR A 263 16.33 7.46 7.91
CA THR A 263 16.92 6.10 7.97
C THR A 263 18.03 5.89 6.94
N ALA A 264 18.14 6.78 5.94
CA ALA A 264 19.26 6.78 5.02
C ALA A 264 20.57 7.26 5.67
N PHE A 265 20.51 8.03 6.76
CA PHE A 265 21.67 8.56 7.50
C PHE A 265 22.06 7.66 8.69
N ARG A 266 23.34 7.54 8.96
CA ARG A 266 23.88 6.68 10.03
C ARG A 266 23.36 7.03 11.43
N THR A 267 23.17 8.32 11.71
CA THR A 267 22.76 8.83 13.01
C THR A 267 21.40 8.29 13.45
N PHE A 268 20.45 8.14 12.52
CA PHE A 268 19.09 7.69 12.79
C PHE A 268 18.91 6.16 12.79
N ARG A 269 20.01 5.41 12.71
CA ARG A 269 20.00 3.94 12.83
C ARG A 269 19.96 3.46 14.28
N LYS A 270 20.04 4.37 15.26
CA LYS A 270 19.86 4.05 16.68
C LYS A 270 18.37 3.76 16.92
N PRO A 271 18.01 2.57 17.42
CA PRO A 271 16.60 2.20 17.62
C PRO A 271 15.83 3.16 18.49
N VAL A 272 16.45 3.65 19.58
CA VAL A 272 15.84 4.61 20.50
C VAL A 272 15.48 5.91 19.79
N LEU A 273 16.39 6.47 18.99
CA LEU A 273 16.15 7.71 18.27
C LEU A 273 15.05 7.54 17.21
N ALA A 274 15.08 6.41 16.46
CA ALA A 274 14.04 6.10 15.49
C ALA A 274 12.66 5.96 16.16
N THR A 275 12.60 5.34 17.34
CA THR A 275 11.36 5.19 18.14
C THR A 275 10.87 6.55 18.63
N LEU A 276 11.74 7.39 19.19
CA LEU A 276 11.38 8.72 19.67
C LEU A 276 10.85 9.60 18.53
N VAL A 277 11.54 9.63 17.40
CA VAL A 277 11.09 10.40 16.23
C VAL A 277 9.72 9.92 15.74
N MET A 278 9.53 8.61 15.58
CA MET A 278 8.26 8.07 15.13
C MET A 278 7.15 8.33 16.14
N GLY A 279 7.39 8.13 17.43
CA GLY A 279 6.43 8.41 18.49
C GLY A 279 6.05 9.90 18.55
N THR A 280 7.03 10.79 18.44
CA THR A 280 6.78 12.24 18.37
C THR A 280 5.93 12.59 17.13
N MET A 281 6.25 12.05 15.97
CA MET A 281 5.48 12.30 14.75
C MET A 281 4.02 11.83 14.88
N ILE A 282 3.79 10.64 15.43
CA ILE A 282 2.43 10.12 15.68
C ILE A 282 1.71 11.02 16.69
N GLY A 283 2.39 11.40 17.77
CA GLY A 283 1.85 12.31 18.80
C GLY A 283 1.47 13.67 18.23
N VAL A 284 2.33 14.28 17.40
CA VAL A 284 2.04 15.55 16.71
C VAL A 284 0.83 15.41 15.81
N CYS A 285 0.77 14.34 14.99
CA CYS A 285 -0.42 14.09 14.15
C CYS A 285 -1.68 13.96 15.00
N TYR A 286 -1.63 13.24 16.10
CA TYR A 286 -2.75 13.09 17.01
C TYR A 286 -3.17 14.45 17.62
N CYS A 287 -2.23 15.24 18.12
CA CYS A 287 -2.49 16.56 18.68
C CYS A 287 -3.13 17.51 17.66
N VAL A 288 -2.61 17.54 16.43
CA VAL A 288 -3.16 18.38 15.36
C VAL A 288 -4.57 17.93 14.95
N LEU A 289 -4.78 16.62 14.81
CA LEU A 289 -6.05 16.07 14.32
C LEU A 289 -7.16 16.09 15.36
N PHE A 290 -6.84 15.79 16.64
CA PHE A 290 -7.87 15.59 17.68
C PHE A 290 -7.94 16.69 18.73
N LEU A 291 -6.81 17.35 19.03
CA LEU A 291 -6.77 18.40 20.05
C LEU A 291 -6.82 19.82 19.44
N GLY A 292 -6.85 19.93 18.11
CA GLY A 292 -6.89 21.21 17.41
C GLY A 292 -5.66 22.10 17.65
N ILE A 293 -4.57 21.53 18.20
CA ILE A 293 -3.32 22.25 18.46
C ILE A 293 -2.69 22.66 17.13
N GLY A 294 -2.57 23.95 16.89
CA GLY A 294 -2.13 24.49 15.61
C GLY A 294 -3.27 24.91 14.68
N GLY A 295 -4.51 24.90 15.15
CA GLY A 295 -5.69 25.33 14.39
C GLY A 295 -5.56 26.73 13.80
N GLY A 296 -4.89 27.67 14.48
CA GLY A 296 -4.60 29.01 13.96
C GLY A 296 -3.68 29.00 12.73
N ALA A 297 -2.70 28.13 12.67
CA ALA A 297 -1.82 27.98 11.50
C ALA A 297 -2.53 27.28 10.33
N LEU A 298 -3.43 26.34 10.63
CA LEU A 298 -4.25 25.62 9.63
C LEU A 298 -5.37 26.48 9.07
N SER A 299 -6.02 27.31 9.91
CA SER A 299 -7.03 28.27 9.46
C SER A 299 -6.42 29.41 8.64
N ALA A 300 -5.18 29.84 8.97
CA ALA A 300 -4.43 30.81 8.15
C ALA A 300 -4.11 30.27 6.73
N LEU A 301 -4.12 28.95 6.55
CA LEU A 301 -4.01 28.29 5.25
C LEU A 301 -5.39 28.04 4.58
N GLY A 302 -6.46 28.65 5.10
CA GLY A 302 -7.82 28.50 4.58
C GLY A 302 -8.39 27.08 4.76
N ARG A 303 -7.93 26.35 5.78
CA ARG A 303 -8.25 24.93 6.01
C ARG A 303 -9.02 24.77 7.31
N ASP A 304 -10.14 24.10 7.22
CA ASP A 304 -10.95 23.77 8.39
C ASP A 304 -10.27 22.64 9.16
N ALA A 305 -9.76 22.94 10.36
CA ALA A 305 -9.07 21.97 11.22
C ALA A 305 -10.03 20.92 11.84
N SER A 306 -11.32 21.01 11.54
CA SER A 306 -12.33 20.27 12.26
C SER A 306 -12.57 18.88 11.65
N LEU A 307 -12.38 17.87 12.49
CA LEU A 307 -12.98 16.54 12.33
C LEU A 307 -14.51 16.59 12.57
N THR A 308 -15.13 17.78 12.48
CA THR A 308 -16.51 18.07 12.94
C THR A 308 -17.52 17.05 12.43
N GLY A 309 -17.51 16.72 11.15
CA GLY A 309 -18.42 15.70 10.62
C GLY A 309 -18.11 14.27 11.09
N ARG A 310 -16.83 13.95 11.38
CA ARG A 310 -16.42 12.59 11.78
C ARG A 310 -16.77 12.28 13.23
N THR A 311 -16.60 13.24 14.13
CA THR A 311 -16.99 13.07 15.55
C THR A 311 -18.48 12.84 15.71
N GLU A 312 -19.32 13.45 14.87
CA GLU A 312 -20.75 13.19 14.83
C GLU A 312 -21.04 11.76 14.34
N VAL A 313 -20.34 11.31 13.30
CA VAL A 313 -20.45 9.91 12.85
C VAL A 313 -20.10 8.96 14.00
N TRP A 314 -18.99 9.18 14.72
CA TRP A 314 -18.58 8.30 15.83
C TRP A 314 -19.57 8.30 16.98
N LYS A 315 -20.10 9.46 17.38
CA LYS A 315 -21.15 9.57 18.39
C LYS A 315 -22.40 8.80 17.99
N THR A 316 -22.70 8.78 16.68
CA THR A 316 -23.87 8.07 16.15
C THR A 316 -23.65 6.57 16.09
N VAL A 317 -22.48 6.08 15.63
CA VAL A 317 -22.30 4.64 15.35
C VAL A 317 -21.82 3.82 16.54
N ILE A 318 -21.02 4.40 17.46
CA ILE A 318 -20.48 3.67 18.60
C ILE A 318 -21.58 3.08 19.51
N PRO A 319 -22.70 3.78 19.82
CA PRO A 319 -23.79 3.20 20.61
C PRO A 319 -24.48 1.98 19.99
N TYR A 320 -24.32 1.78 18.67
CA TYR A 320 -24.87 0.63 17.95
C TYR A 320 -23.89 -0.57 17.89
N ALA A 321 -22.78 -0.52 18.62
CA ALA A 321 -21.89 -1.68 18.73
C ALA A 321 -22.67 -2.87 19.30
N THR A 322 -22.76 -3.96 18.52
CA THR A 322 -23.60 -5.14 18.86
C THR A 322 -23.11 -5.82 20.13
N ASN A 323 -21.80 -5.98 20.24
CA ASN A 323 -21.13 -6.55 21.40
C ASN A 323 -19.78 -5.86 21.59
N VAL A 324 -19.53 -5.29 22.76
CA VAL A 324 -18.32 -4.53 23.06
C VAL A 324 -17.05 -5.38 23.00
N TRP A 325 -17.13 -6.68 23.28
CA TRP A 325 -15.98 -7.58 23.33
C TRP A 325 -15.63 -8.19 21.97
N VAL A 326 -16.64 -8.64 21.21
CA VAL A 326 -16.43 -9.42 19.98
C VAL A 326 -16.97 -8.74 18.72
N GLY A 327 -17.69 -7.62 18.85
CA GLY A 327 -18.23 -6.85 17.72
C GLY A 327 -19.34 -7.56 16.95
N ALA A 328 -19.62 -7.07 15.75
CA ALA A 328 -20.65 -7.57 14.82
C ALA A 328 -20.17 -8.70 13.90
N GLY A 329 -18.90 -9.09 13.98
CA GLY A 329 -18.23 -9.99 13.03
C GLY A 329 -17.42 -9.22 11.97
N TYR A 330 -16.38 -9.86 11.44
CA TYR A 330 -15.43 -9.26 10.50
C TYR A 330 -16.14 -8.66 9.27
N GLU A 331 -15.93 -7.36 9.04
CA GLU A 331 -16.54 -6.60 7.94
C GLU A 331 -18.07 -6.74 7.84
N ASN A 332 -18.78 -6.94 8.99
CA ASN A 332 -20.21 -7.25 9.06
C ASN A 332 -21.05 -6.15 9.70
N PHE A 333 -20.43 -5.10 10.26
CA PHE A 333 -21.17 -4.01 10.92
C PHE A 333 -22.03 -3.20 9.93
N TRP A 334 -21.47 -2.85 8.75
CA TRP A 334 -22.14 -2.05 7.73
C TRP A 334 -22.91 -2.91 6.72
N VAL A 335 -23.78 -3.82 7.20
CA VAL A 335 -24.55 -4.74 6.36
C VAL A 335 -26.01 -4.74 6.80
N GLY A 336 -26.94 -4.98 5.86
CA GLY A 336 -28.36 -5.18 6.12
C GLY A 336 -29.07 -3.99 6.76
N GLU A 337 -29.82 -4.23 7.81
CA GLU A 337 -30.66 -3.21 8.48
C GLU A 337 -29.82 -2.06 9.06
N ARG A 338 -28.64 -2.36 9.63
CA ARG A 338 -27.73 -1.31 10.12
C ARG A 338 -27.27 -0.37 8.98
N MET A 339 -26.94 -0.94 7.84
CA MET A 339 -26.60 -0.13 6.67
C MET A 339 -27.77 0.77 6.23
N ALA A 340 -28.99 0.21 6.19
CA ALA A 340 -30.18 0.99 5.84
C ALA A 340 -30.46 2.10 6.87
N LEU A 341 -30.25 1.85 8.16
CA LEU A 341 -30.39 2.84 9.23
C LEU A 341 -29.39 3.98 9.06
N PHE A 342 -28.09 3.66 8.93
CA PHE A 342 -27.04 4.68 8.79
C PHE A 342 -27.09 5.41 7.45
N THR A 343 -27.60 4.79 6.38
CA THR A 343 -27.91 5.49 5.14
C THR A 343 -28.90 6.61 5.35
N ARG A 344 -29.91 6.39 6.19
CA ARG A 344 -30.92 7.42 6.55
C ARG A 344 -30.34 8.47 7.51
N LEU A 345 -29.64 8.05 8.58
CA LEU A 345 -29.14 8.94 9.62
C LEU A 345 -27.92 9.77 9.17
N LEU A 346 -27.03 9.17 8.41
CA LEU A 346 -25.73 9.73 8.02
C LEU A 346 -25.66 10.03 6.51
N GLY A 347 -26.80 9.89 5.79
CA GLY A 347 -26.94 10.21 4.37
C GLY A 347 -26.03 9.36 3.48
N GLY A 348 -25.97 8.03 3.70
CA GLY A 348 -25.26 7.08 2.83
C GLY A 348 -23.79 6.86 3.18
N LEU A 349 -23.34 7.22 4.37
CA LEU A 349 -22.02 6.80 4.86
C LEU A 349 -22.06 5.31 5.18
N ASN A 350 -20.99 4.61 4.80
CA ASN A 350 -20.82 3.16 4.96
C ASN A 350 -19.52 2.80 5.69
N GLN A 351 -18.96 3.76 6.41
CA GLN A 351 -17.75 3.57 7.23
C GLN A 351 -17.63 4.68 8.27
N ALA A 352 -16.95 4.40 9.39
CA ALA A 352 -16.72 5.35 10.47
C ALA A 352 -15.62 6.40 10.14
N HIS A 353 -14.92 6.28 9.03
CA HIS A 353 -13.73 7.09 8.73
C HIS A 353 -12.69 7.11 9.85
N ASN A 354 -12.56 5.98 10.55
CA ASN A 354 -11.53 5.72 11.55
C ASN A 354 -11.34 4.20 11.65
N GLY A 355 -10.14 3.72 11.27
CA GLY A 355 -9.87 2.30 11.21
C GLY A 355 -9.94 1.60 12.57
N TYR A 356 -9.60 2.29 13.66
CA TYR A 356 -9.67 1.72 15.00
C TYR A 356 -11.12 1.54 15.46
N ILE A 357 -11.98 2.50 15.18
CA ILE A 357 -13.42 2.42 15.45
C ILE A 357 -14.04 1.31 14.57
N GLU A 358 -13.64 1.19 13.31
CA GLU A 358 -14.09 0.10 12.43
C GLU A 358 -13.76 -1.28 13.01
N ILE A 359 -12.53 -1.48 13.49
CA ILE A 359 -12.14 -2.74 14.14
C ILE A 359 -12.95 -2.96 15.40
N TYR A 360 -13.20 -1.92 16.21
CA TYR A 360 -14.06 -2.04 17.40
C TYR A 360 -15.49 -2.44 17.05
N LEU A 361 -16.12 -1.81 16.06
CA LEU A 361 -17.49 -2.11 15.66
C LEU A 361 -17.63 -3.54 15.09
N ASN A 362 -16.64 -3.98 14.33
CA ASN A 362 -16.63 -5.28 13.67
C ASN A 362 -16.15 -6.42 14.59
N LEU A 363 -15.11 -6.21 15.39
CA LEU A 363 -14.38 -7.26 16.12
C LEU A 363 -14.25 -7.00 17.63
N GLY A 364 -14.83 -5.91 18.13
CA GLY A 364 -14.82 -5.54 19.53
C GLY A 364 -13.43 -5.26 20.12
N TRP A 365 -13.35 -5.27 21.45
CA TRP A 365 -12.09 -5.09 22.16
C TRP A 365 -11.08 -6.20 21.89
N VAL A 366 -11.54 -7.44 21.64
CA VAL A 366 -10.65 -8.55 21.27
C VAL A 366 -9.96 -8.28 19.94
N GLY A 367 -10.71 -7.77 18.94
CA GLY A 367 -10.13 -7.38 17.65
C GLY A 367 -9.11 -6.25 17.80
N LEU A 368 -9.39 -5.24 18.61
CA LEU A 368 -8.45 -4.16 18.91
C LEU A 368 -7.20 -4.66 19.64
N ALA A 369 -7.35 -5.58 20.60
CA ALA A 369 -6.21 -6.18 21.30
C ALA A 369 -5.31 -6.98 20.35
N LEU A 370 -5.88 -7.77 19.43
CA LEU A 370 -5.14 -8.52 18.41
C LEU A 370 -4.45 -7.57 17.41
N LEU A 371 -5.13 -6.52 16.98
CA LEU A 371 -4.50 -5.48 16.13
C LEU A 371 -3.34 -4.82 16.88
N GLY A 372 -3.52 -4.46 18.15
CA GLY A 372 -2.46 -3.89 19.00
C GLY A 372 -1.26 -4.83 19.13
N ALA A 373 -1.50 -6.13 19.34
CA ALA A 373 -0.45 -7.15 19.38
C ALA A 373 0.29 -7.26 18.04
N MET A 374 -0.43 -7.17 16.89
CA MET A 374 0.19 -7.11 15.56
C MET A 374 1.06 -5.86 15.38
N VAL A 375 0.57 -4.71 15.81
CA VAL A 375 1.32 -3.44 15.75
C VAL A 375 2.60 -3.54 16.56
N ILE A 376 2.54 -4.01 17.81
CA ILE A 376 3.71 -4.17 18.68
C ILE A 376 4.72 -5.17 18.07
N ALA A 377 4.26 -6.34 17.65
CA ALA A 377 5.10 -7.36 17.04
C ALA A 377 5.73 -6.88 15.72
N GLY A 378 4.96 -6.18 14.88
CA GLY A 378 5.43 -5.60 13.63
C GLY A 378 6.50 -4.54 13.86
N TYR A 379 6.25 -3.63 14.80
CA TYR A 379 7.19 -2.60 15.17
C TYR A 379 8.52 -3.17 15.67
N ALA A 380 8.47 -4.15 16.59
CA ALA A 380 9.66 -4.81 17.11
C ALA A 380 10.52 -5.45 16.01
N LYS A 381 9.89 -6.01 14.98
CA LYS A 381 10.60 -6.56 13.80
C LYS A 381 11.21 -5.46 12.93
N ILE A 382 10.47 -4.38 12.67
CA ILE A 382 10.93 -3.27 11.82
C ILE A 382 12.11 -2.55 12.47
N ILE A 383 12.05 -2.26 13.77
CA ILE A 383 13.13 -1.59 14.48
C ILE A 383 14.42 -2.42 14.50
N LYS A 384 14.32 -3.75 14.52
CA LYS A 384 15.47 -4.65 14.36
C LYS A 384 16.12 -4.50 12.97
N LEU A 385 15.33 -4.28 11.92
CA LEU A 385 15.86 -4.02 10.57
C LEU A 385 16.57 -2.67 10.48
N VAL A 386 16.04 -1.64 11.17
CA VAL A 386 16.69 -0.31 11.27
C VAL A 386 18.06 -0.47 11.93
N ARG A 387 18.14 -1.18 13.05
CA ARG A 387 19.39 -1.48 13.74
C ARG A 387 20.40 -2.22 12.85
N ASN A 388 19.93 -3.19 12.08
CA ASN A 388 20.76 -4.00 11.19
C ASN A 388 21.04 -3.34 9.84
N ASN A 389 20.60 -2.11 9.62
CA ASN A 389 20.82 -1.33 8.41
C ASN A 389 20.33 -2.04 7.12
N VAL A 390 19.19 -2.69 7.18
CA VAL A 390 18.59 -3.34 6.01
C VAL A 390 18.07 -2.27 5.04
N GLU A 391 18.29 -2.46 3.74
CA GLU A 391 17.95 -1.47 2.69
C GLU A 391 16.49 -0.99 2.73
N THR A 392 15.56 -1.86 3.07
CA THR A 392 14.13 -1.57 3.12
C THR A 392 13.61 -1.11 4.48
N ALA A 393 14.49 -0.97 5.48
CA ALA A 393 14.06 -0.63 6.84
C ALA A 393 13.29 0.70 6.90
N GLY A 394 13.78 1.73 6.20
CA GLY A 394 13.12 3.03 6.13
C GLY A 394 11.76 2.97 5.45
N LEU A 395 11.65 2.26 4.34
CA LEU A 395 10.38 2.08 3.65
C LEU A 395 9.35 1.33 4.51
N ARG A 396 9.78 0.29 5.23
CA ARG A 396 8.91 -0.46 6.14
C ARG A 396 8.43 0.40 7.30
N MET A 397 9.33 1.21 7.85
CA MET A 397 9.00 2.17 8.91
C MET A 397 8.02 3.24 8.42
N ALA A 398 8.19 3.73 7.19
CA ALA A 398 7.27 4.67 6.57
C ALA A 398 5.86 4.06 6.39
N PHE A 399 5.75 2.86 5.85
CA PHE A 399 4.44 2.20 5.69
C PHE A 399 3.79 1.84 7.03
N PHE A 400 4.57 1.47 8.02
CA PHE A 400 4.07 1.28 9.37
C PHE A 400 3.48 2.60 9.92
N PHE A 401 4.22 3.70 9.80
CA PHE A 401 3.77 5.03 10.21
C PHE A 401 2.49 5.45 9.47
N ILE A 402 2.47 5.34 8.13
CA ILE A 402 1.29 5.66 7.31
C ILE A 402 0.08 4.89 7.82
N CYS A 403 0.22 3.58 8.05
CA CYS A 403 -0.88 2.75 8.50
C CYS A 403 -1.44 3.22 9.85
N MET A 404 -0.57 3.57 10.80
CA MET A 404 -0.99 4.03 12.12
C MET A 404 -1.72 5.38 12.05
N VAL A 405 -1.16 6.35 11.34
CA VAL A 405 -1.68 7.72 11.31
C VAL A 405 -2.89 7.85 10.38
N TYR A 406 -2.84 7.22 9.20
CA TYR A 406 -3.94 7.31 8.23
C TYR A 406 -5.23 6.72 8.78
N ASN A 407 -5.15 5.67 9.59
CA ASN A 407 -6.32 5.06 10.24
C ASN A 407 -6.93 5.89 11.37
N PHE A 408 -6.36 7.03 11.78
CA PHE A 408 -7.03 7.99 12.66
C PHE A 408 -8.20 8.69 11.95
N THR A 409 -8.10 8.87 10.64
CA THR A 409 -9.05 9.66 9.88
C THR A 409 -9.69 8.91 8.71
N GLU A 410 -9.22 7.72 8.39
CA GLU A 410 -9.76 6.87 7.34
C GLU A 410 -9.83 5.41 7.82
N ALA A 411 -10.73 4.62 7.22
CA ALA A 411 -10.91 3.22 7.55
C ALA A 411 -10.13 2.34 6.57
N SER A 412 -8.89 2.00 6.91
CA SER A 412 -8.00 1.24 6.02
C SER A 412 -7.58 -0.13 6.54
N PHE A 413 -7.97 -0.54 7.74
CA PHE A 413 -7.76 -1.90 8.26
C PHE A 413 -8.77 -2.89 7.67
N LYS A 414 -8.85 -2.93 6.37
CA LYS A 414 -9.81 -3.76 5.63
C LYS A 414 -9.18 -4.41 4.40
N MET A 415 -9.85 -5.45 3.88
CA MET A 415 -9.45 -6.13 2.66
C MET A 415 -9.24 -5.16 1.49
N GLN A 416 -8.28 -5.46 0.63
CA GLN A 416 -7.94 -4.70 -0.57
C GLN A 416 -7.60 -3.21 -0.32
N SER A 417 -7.36 -2.81 0.92
CA SER A 417 -6.81 -1.48 1.19
C SER A 417 -5.30 -1.49 0.94
N PRO A 418 -4.77 -0.65 0.04
CA PRO A 418 -3.33 -0.57 -0.19
C PRO A 418 -2.54 -0.23 1.07
N VAL A 419 -3.09 0.61 1.98
CA VAL A 419 -2.46 0.91 3.28
C VAL A 419 -2.28 -0.35 4.11
N TRP A 420 -3.32 -1.20 4.18
CA TRP A 420 -3.28 -2.47 4.89
C TRP A 420 -2.32 -3.46 4.25
N ILE A 421 -2.35 -3.58 2.92
CA ILE A 421 -1.45 -4.46 2.16
C ILE A 421 0.02 -4.09 2.41
N PHE A 422 0.39 -2.81 2.34
CA PHE A 422 1.76 -2.38 2.57
C PHE A 422 2.19 -2.49 4.04
N PHE A 423 1.27 -2.32 5.00
CA PHE A 423 1.53 -2.60 6.40
C PHE A 423 1.83 -4.08 6.64
N LEU A 424 0.97 -4.97 6.14
CA LEU A 424 1.18 -6.42 6.25
C LEU A 424 2.47 -6.85 5.57
N TRP A 425 2.77 -6.29 4.39
CA TRP A 425 4.06 -6.51 3.72
C TRP A 425 5.24 -6.04 4.59
N ALA A 426 5.16 -4.85 5.17
CA ALA A 426 6.22 -4.31 6.02
C ALA A 426 6.47 -5.20 7.24
N PHE A 427 5.42 -5.75 7.83
CA PHE A 427 5.46 -6.66 8.96
C PHE A 427 5.99 -8.05 8.58
N MET A 428 5.31 -8.74 7.64
CA MET A 428 5.61 -10.14 7.28
C MET A 428 7.01 -10.31 6.70
N GLY A 429 7.40 -9.41 5.81
CA GLY A 429 8.70 -9.48 5.15
C GLY A 429 9.88 -9.07 6.03
N ALA A 430 9.65 -8.53 7.23
CA ALA A 430 10.74 -8.11 8.12
C ALA A 430 11.61 -9.29 8.57
N SER A 431 10.99 -10.40 8.95
CA SER A 431 11.71 -11.60 9.38
C SER A 431 12.54 -12.23 8.25
N TYR A 432 12.07 -12.17 7.02
CA TYR A 432 12.77 -12.67 5.84
C TYR A 432 13.95 -11.77 5.46
N ALA A 433 13.75 -10.46 5.44
CA ALA A 433 14.79 -9.48 5.11
C ALA A 433 15.99 -9.51 6.08
N SER A 434 15.78 -9.90 7.35
CA SER A 434 16.86 -10.00 8.35
C SER A 434 17.80 -11.18 8.10
N LYS A 435 17.36 -12.20 7.37
CA LYS A 435 18.13 -13.44 7.10
C LYS A 435 18.86 -13.43 5.76
N THR A 436 18.47 -12.53 4.84
CA THR A 436 19.13 -12.43 3.54
C THR A 436 20.46 -11.68 3.69
N PRO A 437 21.61 -12.27 3.37
CA PRO A 437 22.90 -11.59 3.47
C PRO A 437 22.87 -10.31 2.61
N ASN A 438 23.34 -9.22 3.21
CA ASN A 438 23.48 -7.96 2.49
C ASN A 438 24.61 -8.11 1.47
N ASN A 439 24.28 -8.42 0.23
CA ASN A 439 25.19 -8.66 -0.89
C ASN A 439 26.02 -7.40 -1.28
N ARG A 440 26.18 -6.44 -0.34
CA ARG A 440 26.92 -5.17 -0.53
C ARG A 440 28.41 -5.25 -0.15
N LYS A 441 28.99 -6.44 0.10
CA LYS A 441 30.42 -6.54 0.37
C LYS A 441 31.13 -7.43 -0.67
N LYS A 442 31.12 -7.03 -1.92
CA LYS A 442 32.27 -7.12 -2.82
C LYS A 442 32.20 -5.91 -3.77
N PRO A 443 33.03 -4.90 -3.58
CA PRO A 443 33.37 -4.04 -4.71
C PRO A 443 33.93 -4.99 -5.76
N PHE A 444 33.47 -4.89 -6.99
CA PHE A 444 34.10 -5.50 -8.14
C PHE A 444 35.50 -4.91 -8.22
N THR A 445 36.45 -5.52 -7.58
CA THR A 445 37.88 -5.30 -7.83
C THR A 445 38.14 -5.96 -9.17
N ALA A 446 38.24 -5.15 -10.21
CA ALA A 446 38.91 -5.53 -11.44
C ALA A 446 40.39 -5.76 -11.07
N ALA A 447 40.73 -7.00 -10.81
CA ALA A 447 42.07 -7.59 -10.80
C ALA A 447 42.02 -8.92 -10.05
N ASP A 448 41.65 -9.98 -10.71
CA ASP A 448 42.15 -11.28 -10.42
C ASP A 448 42.99 -11.71 -11.65
N PRO A 449 44.31 -11.44 -11.66
CA PRO A 449 45.21 -11.96 -12.65
C PRO A 449 45.71 -13.32 -12.16
N GLY A 450 44.93 -14.37 -12.40
CA GLY A 450 45.30 -15.71 -11.95
C GLY A 450 44.39 -16.80 -12.53
N VAL A 451 44.16 -16.77 -13.82
CA VAL A 451 43.81 -17.98 -14.55
C VAL A 451 44.92 -18.21 -15.55
N ASP A 452 45.80 -19.11 -15.18
CA ASP A 452 46.87 -19.65 -15.99
C ASP A 452 46.38 -20.05 -17.38
N ARG A 453 46.92 -19.38 -18.39
CA ARG A 453 46.86 -19.76 -19.80
C ARG A 453 47.91 -20.86 -20.08
N ALA A 454 47.78 -21.97 -19.44
CA ALA A 454 48.70 -23.09 -19.71
C ALA A 454 47.94 -24.39 -19.62
N THR A 455 47.13 -24.73 -20.60
CA THR A 455 46.80 -26.09 -21.02
C THR A 455 45.78 -26.09 -22.13
N LEU A 456 46.19 -25.64 -23.32
CA LEU A 456 45.57 -26.00 -24.60
C LEU A 456 46.65 -26.01 -25.68
N HIS A 457 47.51 -27.04 -25.64
CA HIS A 457 48.21 -27.54 -26.82
C HIS A 457 47.78 -28.97 -27.09
N PRO A 458 47.17 -29.31 -28.18
CA PRO A 458 47.02 -30.68 -28.62
C PRO A 458 48.37 -31.12 -29.24
N SER A 459 49.02 -32.10 -28.61
CA SER A 459 50.15 -32.82 -29.14
C SER A 459 49.70 -33.66 -30.35
N LEU A 460 50.09 -33.27 -31.53
CA LEU A 460 50.16 -34.13 -32.70
C LEU A 460 51.40 -35.05 -32.52
N SER A 461 51.16 -36.31 -32.23
CA SER A 461 52.17 -37.37 -32.36
C SER A 461 51.94 -38.10 -33.68
N THR A 462 52.74 -37.80 -34.65
CA THR A 462 53.04 -38.67 -35.78
C THR A 462 53.69 -39.95 -35.27
N GLN A 463 53.15 -41.11 -35.58
CA GLN A 463 53.87 -42.37 -35.67
C GLN A 463 53.75 -42.91 -37.09
N SER A 464 54.89 -42.93 -37.74
CA SER A 464 55.23 -43.75 -38.91
C SER A 464 55.45 -45.18 -38.45
N ILE A 465 54.84 -46.13 -39.05
CA ILE A 465 55.21 -47.33 -39.78
C ILE A 465 53.98 -48.15 -40.03
#